data_e6cfea16d1a54a1a5aaa344674ce3790
#
_entry.id   e6cfea16d1a54a1a5aaa344674ce3790
#
_cell.length_a   1.000
_cell.length_b   1.000
_cell.length_c   1.000
_cell.angle_alpha   90.00
_cell.angle_beta   90.00
_cell.angle_gamma   90.00
#
_symmetry.space_group_name_H-M   'P 1'
#
loop_
_entity.id
_entity.type
_entity.pdbx_description
1 polymer ?
#
loop_
_entity_poly.entity_id
_entity_poly.type
_entity_poly.pdbx_seq_one_letter_code
_entity_poly.pdbx_strand_id
1 'polypeptide(L)'
;MSAWPDGRGGAAFPAGIKWQTVLDAVPQATRRHPAGEQKYIVCNADEGDSGTFADRLLMEADPYQLIEGMTIAGLAVGATQGYIYLRSEYPVAHRLLNIALQRAVEENFIGDNIQGSGRAFHLEVRLGAGAYICGEETSLLESLEGKRGMVRAKPPLPAIEGLFGQPTVVNNVLTLAAVSTVLESGAAAYESFGMGRSRGTLAIQLAGNIKRGGLIELAFGVTLREIVEDYGQGTHSGLPVRAIQVGGPLGAFLPESQWDTPLDYEAFAKIGAMIGHGGIVVFDSSADMAAQARFAMEFCVAESCGKCTPCRIGAVRGAETIDKIRAGRNVKANTELLRDLCDVMTQGSLCAMGGLTPNPVLSALNQFPEDFASPVIATG
;
A
#
# COMPACT_ATOMS: atom_id res chain seq x y z
N MET A 1 -20.07 0.32 -14.26
CA MET A 1 -18.76 0.78 -13.76
C MET A 1 -18.68 0.87 -12.24
N SER A 2 -19.79 0.84 -11.49
CA SER A 2 -19.83 0.92 -10.02
C SER A 2 -19.46 -0.38 -9.28
N ALA A 3 -19.31 -1.48 -9.96
CA ALA A 3 -19.14 -2.81 -9.38
C ALA A 3 -17.70 -3.36 -9.38
N TRP A 4 -16.72 -2.58 -9.83
CA TRP A 4 -15.33 -3.01 -9.75
C TRP A 4 -14.73 -2.64 -8.39
N PRO A 5 -13.96 -3.53 -7.77
CA PRO A 5 -13.36 -3.26 -6.47
C PRO A 5 -12.43 -2.04 -6.52
N ASP A 6 -12.49 -1.21 -5.50
CA ASP A 6 -11.45 -0.23 -5.24
C ASP A 6 -10.12 -0.98 -5.00
N GLY A 7 -9.01 -0.38 -5.45
CA GLY A 7 -7.68 -0.98 -5.29
C GLY A 7 -7.34 -1.21 -3.82
N ARG A 8 -6.93 -2.41 -3.46
CA ARG A 8 -6.57 -2.83 -2.08
C ARG A 8 -5.14 -2.45 -1.67
N GLY A 9 -4.35 -1.89 -2.59
CA GLY A 9 -2.98 -1.44 -2.32
C GLY A 9 -2.86 -0.07 -1.64
N GLY A 10 -3.89 0.39 -0.95
CA GLY A 10 -3.88 1.62 -0.14
C GLY A 10 -4.45 2.87 -0.79
N ALA A 11 -4.39 3.01 -2.11
CA ALA A 11 -4.83 4.21 -2.82
C ALA A 11 -6.34 4.24 -3.13
N ALA A 12 -7.07 3.15 -2.94
CA ALA A 12 -8.51 3.00 -3.22
C ALA A 12 -8.95 3.49 -4.61
N PHE A 13 -8.07 3.46 -5.61
CA PHE A 13 -8.43 3.85 -6.97
C PHE A 13 -9.20 2.72 -7.65
N PRO A 14 -10.37 2.98 -8.28
CA PRO A 14 -11.17 1.94 -8.90
C PRO A 14 -10.41 1.18 -9.99
N ALA A 15 -10.24 -0.15 -9.80
CA ALA A 15 -9.47 -1.00 -10.70
C ALA A 15 -10.06 -1.00 -12.12
N GLY A 16 -11.40 -0.98 -12.25
CA GLY A 16 -12.07 -0.95 -13.55
C GLY A 16 -11.75 0.28 -14.39
N ILE A 17 -11.60 1.47 -13.76
CA ILE A 17 -11.19 2.69 -14.48
C ILE A 17 -9.77 2.54 -15.00
N LYS A 18 -8.87 1.98 -14.18
CA LYS A 18 -7.47 1.74 -14.58
C LYS A 18 -7.40 0.75 -15.74
N TRP A 19 -8.16 -0.34 -15.69
CA TRP A 19 -8.22 -1.33 -16.79
C TRP A 19 -8.81 -0.75 -18.06
N GLN A 20 -9.92 0.00 -17.97
CA GLN A 20 -10.52 0.66 -19.12
C GLN A 20 -9.52 1.63 -19.77
N THR A 21 -8.80 2.41 -18.98
CA THR A 21 -7.78 3.33 -19.50
C THR A 21 -6.68 2.58 -20.28
N VAL A 22 -6.21 1.43 -19.75
CA VAL A 22 -5.21 0.62 -20.45
C VAL A 22 -5.80 -0.06 -21.70
N LEU A 23 -7.06 -0.51 -21.64
CA LEU A 23 -7.75 -1.09 -22.81
C LEU A 23 -7.83 -0.07 -23.96
N ASP A 24 -8.19 1.17 -23.65
CA ASP A 24 -8.37 2.24 -24.64
C ASP A 24 -7.04 2.87 -25.10
N ALA A 25 -5.96 2.70 -24.31
CA ALA A 25 -4.66 3.24 -24.65
C ALA A 25 -4.05 2.55 -25.88
N VAL A 26 -3.50 3.36 -26.77
CA VAL A 26 -2.79 2.88 -27.97
C VAL A 26 -1.31 2.72 -27.64
N PRO A 27 -0.76 1.48 -27.72
CA PRO A 27 0.65 1.24 -27.52
C PRO A 27 1.52 2.04 -28.51
N GLN A 28 2.65 2.52 -28.04
CA GLN A 28 3.56 3.31 -28.87
C GLN A 28 4.74 2.46 -29.36
N ALA A 29 5.21 2.73 -30.57
CA ALA A 29 6.45 2.14 -31.05
C ALA A 29 7.62 2.58 -30.17
N THR A 30 8.34 1.63 -29.61
CA THR A 30 9.55 1.88 -28.80
C THR A 30 10.72 1.06 -29.34
N ARG A 31 11.94 1.35 -28.89
CA ARG A 31 13.11 0.53 -29.27
C ARG A 31 12.94 -0.95 -28.93
N ARG A 32 12.25 -1.28 -27.82
CA ARG A 32 11.98 -2.66 -27.40
C ARG A 32 10.77 -3.28 -28.12
N HIS A 33 9.80 -2.47 -28.47
CA HIS A 33 8.56 -2.88 -29.15
C HIS A 33 8.36 -2.01 -30.40
N PRO A 34 9.09 -2.30 -31.49
CA PRO A 34 9.01 -1.49 -32.71
C PRO A 34 7.63 -1.49 -33.37
N ALA A 35 6.85 -2.56 -33.19
CA ALA A 35 5.50 -2.67 -33.75
C ALA A 35 4.45 -1.91 -32.91
N GLY A 36 4.74 -1.54 -31.65
CA GLY A 36 3.81 -0.79 -30.78
C GLY A 36 2.56 -1.59 -30.41
N GLU A 37 2.68 -2.91 -30.17
CA GLU A 37 1.51 -3.76 -29.91
C GLU A 37 1.46 -4.32 -28.47
N GLN A 38 2.37 -3.90 -27.56
CA GLN A 38 2.48 -4.49 -26.25
C GLN A 38 1.72 -3.70 -25.18
N LYS A 39 1.00 -4.43 -24.31
CA LYS A 39 0.48 -3.96 -23.03
C LYS A 39 0.94 -4.90 -21.92
N TYR A 40 0.97 -4.41 -20.68
CA TYR A 40 1.47 -5.17 -19.54
C TYR A 40 0.48 -5.20 -18.37
N ILE A 41 0.50 -6.34 -17.65
CA ILE A 41 -0.09 -6.46 -16.32
C ILE A 41 1.05 -6.59 -15.32
N VAL A 42 1.09 -5.72 -14.32
CA VAL A 42 2.08 -5.77 -13.24
C VAL A 42 1.36 -5.93 -11.91
N CYS A 43 1.62 -7.02 -11.23
CA CYS A 43 1.21 -7.24 -9.86
C CYS A 43 2.22 -6.58 -8.94
N ASN A 44 1.78 -5.62 -8.15
CA ASN A 44 2.55 -5.07 -7.05
C ASN A 44 2.44 -6.00 -5.84
N ALA A 45 3.47 -6.80 -5.62
CA ALA A 45 3.63 -7.72 -4.50
C ALA A 45 4.78 -7.27 -3.57
N ASP A 46 5.06 -5.97 -3.54
CA ASP A 46 6.00 -5.33 -2.61
C ASP A 46 5.25 -4.87 -1.35
N GLU A 47 4.79 -5.83 -0.56
CA GLU A 47 4.04 -5.63 0.68
C GLU A 47 4.98 -5.15 1.80
N GLY A 48 5.20 -3.83 1.87
CA GLY A 48 6.20 -3.21 2.75
C GLY A 48 5.66 -2.58 4.02
N ASP A 49 4.34 -2.43 4.17
CA ASP A 49 3.73 -1.78 5.33
C ASP A 49 3.94 -2.59 6.61
N SER A 50 4.24 -1.91 7.72
CA SER A 50 4.47 -2.54 9.02
C SER A 50 3.23 -3.31 9.48
N GLY A 51 3.43 -4.60 9.84
CA GLY A 51 2.38 -5.48 10.33
C GLY A 51 1.53 -6.13 9.23
N THR A 52 1.75 -5.84 7.94
CA THR A 52 0.99 -6.44 6.84
C THR A 52 1.63 -7.71 6.31
N PHE A 53 0.80 -8.68 5.94
CA PHE A 53 1.20 -9.98 5.37
C PHE A 53 0.06 -10.69 4.61
N ALA A 54 -1.01 -9.98 4.25
CA ALA A 54 -2.15 -10.55 3.54
C ALA A 54 -1.79 -10.99 2.12
N ASP A 55 -1.00 -10.17 1.41
CA ASP A 55 -0.49 -10.51 0.09
C ASP A 55 0.39 -11.75 0.15
N ARG A 56 1.29 -11.80 1.13
CA ARG A 56 2.13 -12.98 1.40
C ARG A 56 1.30 -14.22 1.63
N LEU A 57 0.30 -14.14 2.52
CA LEU A 57 -0.54 -15.29 2.86
C LEU A 57 -1.26 -15.83 1.62
N LEU A 58 -1.82 -14.96 0.79
CA LEU A 58 -2.48 -15.37 -0.45
C LEU A 58 -1.49 -16.04 -1.41
N MET A 59 -0.34 -15.43 -1.65
CA MET A 59 0.67 -16.00 -2.56
C MET A 59 1.25 -17.35 -2.08
N GLU A 60 1.26 -17.58 -0.76
CA GLU A 60 1.74 -18.83 -0.18
C GLU A 60 0.64 -19.90 -0.07
N ALA A 61 -0.63 -19.51 0.18
CA ALA A 61 -1.72 -20.45 0.40
C ALA A 61 -2.52 -20.76 -0.87
N ASP A 62 -2.78 -19.75 -1.70
CA ASP A 62 -3.54 -19.88 -2.96
C ASP A 62 -2.97 -19.00 -4.09
N PRO A 63 -1.78 -19.32 -4.61
CA PRO A 63 -1.16 -18.60 -5.72
C PRO A 63 -2.00 -18.65 -7.02
N TYR A 64 -2.86 -19.65 -7.17
CA TYR A 64 -3.67 -19.81 -8.38
C TYR A 64 -4.75 -18.75 -8.51
N GLN A 65 -5.33 -18.28 -7.41
CA GLN A 65 -6.29 -17.18 -7.42
C GLN A 65 -5.64 -15.89 -7.98
N LEU A 66 -4.39 -15.62 -7.63
CA LEU A 66 -3.65 -14.49 -8.20
C LEU A 66 -3.35 -14.69 -9.69
N ILE A 67 -2.88 -15.89 -10.10
CA ILE A 67 -2.57 -16.22 -11.49
C ILE A 67 -3.82 -16.08 -12.37
N GLU A 68 -4.96 -16.59 -11.90
CA GLU A 68 -6.24 -16.46 -12.58
C GLU A 68 -6.65 -15.00 -12.76
N GLY A 69 -6.65 -14.22 -11.67
CA GLY A 69 -7.00 -12.79 -11.73
C GLY A 69 -6.09 -11.99 -12.65
N MET A 70 -4.78 -12.27 -12.68
CA MET A 70 -3.85 -11.64 -13.60
C MET A 70 -4.11 -12.06 -15.07
N THR A 71 -4.43 -13.33 -15.30
CA THR A 71 -4.76 -13.83 -16.65
C THR A 71 -6.02 -13.18 -17.18
N ILE A 72 -7.06 -13.09 -16.35
CA ILE A 72 -8.31 -12.39 -16.69
C ILE A 72 -8.03 -10.91 -17.00
N ALA A 73 -7.22 -10.24 -16.19
CA ALA A 73 -6.82 -8.85 -16.43
C ALA A 73 -6.08 -8.69 -17.76
N GLY A 74 -5.15 -9.60 -18.06
CA GLY A 74 -4.41 -9.61 -19.33
C GLY A 74 -5.33 -9.75 -20.54
N LEU A 75 -6.20 -10.74 -20.50
CA LEU A 75 -7.18 -10.97 -21.57
C LEU A 75 -8.15 -9.79 -21.74
N ALA A 76 -8.57 -9.16 -20.64
CA ALA A 76 -9.51 -8.03 -20.65
C ALA A 76 -8.93 -6.78 -21.33
N VAL A 77 -7.65 -6.47 -21.11
CA VAL A 77 -7.00 -5.25 -21.64
C VAL A 77 -6.21 -5.50 -22.93
N GLY A 78 -6.08 -6.77 -23.34
CA GLY A 78 -5.27 -7.18 -24.51
C GLY A 78 -3.77 -7.18 -24.23
N ALA A 79 -3.35 -7.42 -22.97
CA ALA A 79 -1.96 -7.63 -22.64
C ALA A 79 -1.57 -9.09 -22.86
N THR A 80 -0.32 -9.33 -23.30
CA THR A 80 0.23 -10.68 -23.52
C THR A 80 1.32 -11.05 -22.53
N GLN A 81 1.76 -10.10 -21.72
CA GLN A 81 2.80 -10.32 -20.72
C GLN A 81 2.43 -9.70 -19.37
N GLY A 82 2.64 -10.44 -18.30
CA GLY A 82 2.52 -9.96 -16.92
C GLY A 82 3.76 -10.26 -16.09
N TYR A 83 3.92 -9.46 -15.04
CA TYR A 83 4.98 -9.62 -14.04
C TYR A 83 4.41 -9.56 -12.64
N ILE A 84 4.84 -10.47 -11.75
CA ILE A 84 4.62 -10.39 -10.32
C ILE A 84 5.90 -9.80 -9.72
N TYR A 85 5.87 -8.52 -9.32
CA TYR A 85 6.99 -7.87 -8.65
C TYR A 85 6.91 -8.19 -7.17
N LEU A 86 7.72 -9.16 -6.75
CA LEU A 86 7.71 -9.72 -5.41
C LEU A 86 8.88 -9.18 -4.59
N ARG A 87 8.63 -8.76 -3.36
CA ARG A 87 9.71 -8.40 -2.44
C ARG A 87 10.61 -9.60 -2.13
N SER A 88 11.93 -9.34 -2.03
CA SER A 88 12.94 -10.38 -1.79
C SER A 88 12.82 -11.09 -0.43
N GLU A 89 12.13 -10.47 0.53
CA GLU A 89 11.93 -10.99 1.88
C GLU A 89 10.89 -12.11 1.97
N TYR A 90 10.22 -12.45 0.83
CA TYR A 90 9.25 -13.54 0.75
C TYR A 90 9.75 -14.76 -0.05
N PRO A 91 10.79 -15.47 0.42
CA PRO A 91 11.39 -16.59 -0.33
C PRO A 91 10.44 -17.77 -0.50
N VAL A 92 9.51 -17.99 0.43
CA VAL A 92 8.52 -19.08 0.34
C VAL A 92 7.50 -18.76 -0.75
N ALA A 93 6.96 -17.55 -0.76
CA ALA A 93 6.04 -17.08 -1.81
C ALA A 93 6.70 -17.16 -3.19
N HIS A 94 7.97 -16.73 -3.32
CA HIS A 94 8.74 -16.86 -4.56
C HIS A 94 8.77 -18.28 -5.09
N ARG A 95 9.10 -19.24 -4.22
CA ARG A 95 9.17 -20.67 -4.58
C ARG A 95 7.79 -21.21 -4.99
N LEU A 96 6.74 -20.92 -4.22
CA LEU A 96 5.39 -21.43 -4.48
C LEU A 96 4.78 -20.83 -5.73
N LEU A 97 4.95 -19.54 -5.98
CA LEU A 97 4.53 -18.88 -7.21
C LEU A 97 5.19 -19.50 -8.44
N ASN A 98 6.49 -19.76 -8.42
CA ASN A 98 7.16 -20.40 -9.56
C ASN A 98 6.64 -21.83 -9.82
N ILE A 99 6.36 -22.62 -8.78
CA ILE A 99 5.73 -23.95 -8.93
C ILE A 99 4.32 -23.81 -9.53
N ALA A 100 3.53 -22.86 -9.05
CA ALA A 100 2.18 -22.64 -9.55
C ALA A 100 2.18 -22.16 -11.01
N LEU A 101 3.08 -21.25 -11.37
CA LEU A 101 3.25 -20.79 -12.75
C LEU A 101 3.63 -21.91 -13.70
N GLN A 102 4.58 -22.77 -13.29
CA GLN A 102 4.97 -23.93 -14.10
C GLN A 102 3.76 -24.85 -14.36
N ARG A 103 2.97 -25.17 -13.34
CA ARG A 103 1.76 -25.98 -13.49
C ARG A 103 0.71 -25.30 -14.38
N ALA A 104 0.52 -23.98 -14.21
CA ALA A 104 -0.42 -23.22 -15.05
C ALA A 104 -0.03 -23.25 -16.54
N VAL A 105 1.29 -23.28 -16.86
CA VAL A 105 1.79 -23.47 -18.23
C VAL A 105 1.53 -24.90 -18.71
N GLU A 106 1.87 -25.91 -17.90
CA GLU A 106 1.66 -27.33 -18.23
C GLU A 106 0.20 -27.66 -18.55
N GLU A 107 -0.74 -27.03 -17.83
CA GLU A 107 -2.19 -27.20 -18.00
C GLU A 107 -2.82 -26.19 -18.99
N ASN A 108 -2.00 -25.39 -19.69
CA ASN A 108 -2.41 -24.39 -20.66
C ASN A 108 -3.34 -23.29 -20.11
N PHE A 109 -3.30 -22.98 -18.83
CA PHE A 109 -4.02 -21.82 -18.24
C PHE A 109 -3.32 -20.49 -18.54
N ILE A 110 -2.01 -20.51 -18.82
CA ILE A 110 -1.21 -19.41 -19.35
C ILE A 110 -0.27 -19.93 -20.45
N GLY A 111 0.29 -19.06 -21.26
CA GLY A 111 1.19 -19.40 -22.37
C GLY A 111 0.67 -18.88 -23.72
N ASP A 112 1.11 -19.53 -24.82
CA ASP A 112 0.86 -19.07 -26.20
C ASP A 112 -0.59 -19.25 -26.68
N ASN A 113 -1.31 -20.20 -26.10
CA ASN A 113 -2.66 -20.55 -26.54
C ASN A 113 -3.53 -21.05 -25.38
N ILE A 114 -4.01 -20.12 -24.56
CA ILE A 114 -4.77 -20.42 -23.36
C ILE A 114 -6.01 -21.23 -23.68
N GLN A 115 -6.09 -22.48 -23.19
CA GLN A 115 -7.22 -23.40 -23.37
C GLN A 115 -7.73 -23.49 -24.81
N GLY A 116 -6.85 -23.36 -25.80
CA GLY A 116 -7.21 -23.41 -27.21
C GLY A 116 -7.91 -22.18 -27.77
N SER A 117 -7.95 -21.07 -27.03
CA SER A 117 -8.67 -19.84 -27.41
C SER A 117 -7.99 -18.98 -28.49
N GLY A 118 -6.75 -19.30 -28.87
CA GLY A 118 -5.92 -18.48 -29.74
C GLY A 118 -5.36 -17.22 -29.06
N ARG A 119 -5.54 -17.06 -27.75
CA ARG A 119 -5.01 -15.94 -26.97
C ARG A 119 -3.79 -16.37 -26.16
N ALA A 120 -2.81 -15.47 -26.05
CA ALA A 120 -1.59 -15.68 -25.28
C ALA A 120 -1.55 -14.78 -24.06
N PHE A 121 -1.04 -15.30 -22.95
CA PHE A 121 -0.66 -14.51 -21.79
C PHE A 121 0.44 -15.22 -21.00
N HIS A 122 1.55 -14.56 -20.74
CA HIS A 122 2.69 -15.07 -20.03
C HIS A 122 2.87 -14.36 -18.70
N LEU A 123 3.27 -15.09 -17.67
CA LEU A 123 3.55 -14.54 -16.34
C LEU A 123 4.95 -14.93 -15.86
N GLU A 124 5.63 -13.99 -15.23
CA GLU A 124 6.92 -14.20 -14.60
C GLU A 124 6.96 -13.54 -13.21
N VAL A 125 7.66 -14.18 -12.25
CA VAL A 125 8.01 -13.55 -10.99
C VAL A 125 9.33 -12.80 -11.14
N ARG A 126 9.35 -11.54 -10.68
CA ARG A 126 10.55 -10.70 -10.60
C ARG A 126 10.77 -10.26 -9.16
N LEU A 127 11.93 -10.58 -8.62
CA LEU A 127 12.29 -10.18 -7.25
C LEU A 127 12.76 -8.72 -7.22
N GLY A 128 12.21 -7.96 -6.27
CA GLY A 128 12.71 -6.67 -5.87
C GLY A 128 14.02 -6.79 -5.08
N ALA A 129 14.65 -5.65 -4.80
CA ALA A 129 15.91 -5.58 -4.07
C ALA A 129 15.75 -5.13 -2.60
N GLY A 130 14.53 -5.21 -2.03
CA GLY A 130 14.26 -4.90 -0.63
C GLY A 130 14.08 -3.39 -0.34
N ALA A 131 13.65 -2.60 -1.30
CA ALA A 131 13.37 -1.17 -1.11
C ALA A 131 11.87 -0.90 -1.03
N TYR A 132 11.38 -0.39 0.12
CA TYR A 132 9.98 -0.02 0.34
C TYR A 132 9.42 0.91 -0.74
N ILE A 133 10.24 1.87 -1.21
CA ILE A 133 9.81 2.80 -2.27
C ILE A 133 9.37 2.09 -3.56
N CYS A 134 9.83 0.87 -3.81
CA CYS A 134 9.42 0.08 -4.97
C CYS A 134 7.97 -0.45 -4.87
N GLY A 135 7.28 -0.24 -3.75
CA GLY A 135 5.82 -0.34 -3.65
C GLY A 135 5.09 0.82 -4.36
N GLU A 136 5.76 1.95 -4.64
CA GLU A 136 5.22 3.00 -5.49
C GLU A 136 5.26 2.54 -6.96
N GLU A 137 4.12 2.65 -7.68
CA GLU A 137 3.95 2.03 -8.99
C GLU A 137 5.01 2.41 -10.03
N THR A 138 5.48 3.65 -10.06
CA THR A 138 6.48 4.10 -11.05
C THR A 138 7.90 3.71 -10.65
N SER A 139 8.21 3.70 -9.37
CA SER A 139 9.48 3.20 -8.83
C SER A 139 9.61 1.69 -9.07
N LEU A 140 8.52 0.94 -8.89
CA LEU A 140 8.42 -0.47 -9.24
C LEU A 140 8.74 -0.71 -10.73
N LEU A 141 8.16 0.10 -11.63
CA LEU A 141 8.41 -0.02 -13.06
C LEU A 141 9.86 0.29 -13.43
N GLU A 142 10.49 1.30 -12.83
CA GLU A 142 11.92 1.57 -13.01
C GLU A 142 12.78 0.37 -12.59
N SER A 143 12.43 -0.27 -11.45
CA SER A 143 13.12 -1.47 -10.97
C SER A 143 12.94 -2.66 -11.92
N LEU A 144 11.74 -2.89 -12.46
CA LEU A 144 11.49 -3.92 -13.48
C LEU A 144 12.28 -3.66 -14.78
N GLU A 145 12.54 -2.41 -15.11
CA GLU A 145 13.36 -2.01 -16.25
C GLU A 145 14.88 -2.15 -16.00
N GLY A 146 15.28 -2.64 -14.82
CA GLY A 146 16.67 -2.80 -14.42
C GLY A 146 17.38 -1.51 -14.03
N LYS A 147 16.61 -0.48 -13.70
CA LYS A 147 17.09 0.82 -13.23
C LYS A 147 16.98 0.91 -11.72
N ARG A 148 17.57 1.95 -11.12
CA ARG A 148 17.31 2.29 -9.73
C ARG A 148 15.82 2.64 -9.56
N GLY A 149 15.20 2.10 -8.51
CA GLY A 149 13.80 2.39 -8.14
C GLY A 149 13.61 3.85 -7.77
N MET A 150 13.35 4.69 -8.75
CA MET A 150 13.09 6.12 -8.59
C MET A 150 11.71 6.45 -9.17
N VAL A 151 10.96 7.29 -8.47
CA VAL A 151 9.64 7.74 -8.87
C VAL A 151 9.69 8.52 -10.19
N ARG A 152 8.74 8.28 -11.09
CA ARG A 152 8.52 9.11 -12.29
C ARG A 152 7.57 10.27 -11.96
N ALA A 153 7.75 11.39 -12.65
CA ALA A 153 6.74 12.44 -12.62
C ALA A 153 5.46 11.96 -13.35
N LYS A 154 4.31 12.34 -12.83
CA LYS A 154 2.99 12.08 -13.43
C LYS A 154 2.33 13.43 -13.78
N PRO A 155 1.71 13.63 -14.94
CA PRO A 155 1.58 12.72 -16.07
C PRO A 155 2.90 12.49 -16.87
N PRO A 156 3.00 11.41 -17.68
CA PRO A 156 1.96 10.42 -17.98
C PRO A 156 1.75 9.39 -16.87
N LEU A 157 0.52 8.85 -16.80
CA LEU A 157 0.22 7.75 -15.88
C LEU A 157 0.70 6.40 -16.46
N PRO A 158 1.06 5.41 -15.65
CA PRO A 158 1.45 4.08 -16.11
C PRO A 158 0.42 3.40 -17.04
N ALA A 159 -0.86 3.71 -16.87
CA ALA A 159 -1.92 3.23 -17.75
C ALA A 159 -1.75 3.68 -19.23
N ILE A 160 -1.02 4.76 -19.45
CA ILE A 160 -0.71 5.31 -20.79
C ILE A 160 0.73 5.00 -21.19
N GLU A 161 1.67 5.26 -20.27
CA GLU A 161 3.12 5.09 -20.49
C GLU A 161 3.77 4.50 -19.22
N GLY A 162 3.72 3.18 -19.13
CA GLY A 162 4.21 2.40 -18.00
C GLY A 162 5.49 1.64 -18.29
N LEU A 163 5.46 0.31 -18.17
CA LEU A 163 6.61 -0.58 -18.34
C LEU A 163 7.14 -0.51 -19.77
N PHE A 164 8.42 -0.19 -19.92
CA PHE A 164 9.10 0.01 -21.20
C PHE A 164 8.40 1.03 -22.14
N GLY A 165 7.72 2.02 -21.54
CA GLY A 165 6.96 3.03 -22.29
C GLY A 165 5.62 2.52 -22.86
N GLN A 166 5.11 1.39 -22.40
CA GLN A 166 3.88 0.78 -22.88
C GLN A 166 2.73 0.91 -21.86
N PRO A 167 1.46 0.92 -22.31
CA PRO A 167 0.33 0.93 -21.41
C PRO A 167 0.38 -0.24 -20.42
N THR A 168 0.28 0.07 -19.12
CA THR A 168 0.50 -0.92 -18.06
C THR A 168 -0.56 -0.79 -16.96
N VAL A 169 -1.22 -1.91 -16.65
CA VAL A 169 -1.99 -2.05 -15.42
C VAL A 169 -1.03 -2.37 -14.28
N VAL A 170 -1.01 -1.56 -13.23
CA VAL A 170 -0.35 -1.90 -11.96
C VAL A 170 -1.43 -2.05 -10.89
N ASN A 171 -1.60 -3.26 -10.36
CA ASN A 171 -2.53 -3.56 -9.27
C ASN A 171 -1.85 -4.37 -8.16
N ASN A 172 -2.35 -4.21 -6.93
CA ASN A 172 -1.93 -5.01 -5.78
C ASN A 172 -2.43 -6.46 -5.89
N VAL A 173 -1.81 -7.38 -5.15
CA VAL A 173 -2.13 -8.81 -5.08
C VAL A 173 -3.61 -9.06 -4.77
N LEU A 174 -4.14 -8.49 -3.67
CA LEU A 174 -5.55 -8.71 -3.26
C LEU A 174 -6.54 -8.14 -4.28
N THR A 175 -6.18 -7.05 -4.96
CA THR A 175 -7.03 -6.47 -6.03
C THR A 175 -7.16 -7.44 -7.19
N LEU A 176 -6.07 -8.06 -7.62
CA LEU A 176 -6.08 -9.04 -8.72
C LEU A 176 -6.76 -10.34 -8.30
N ALA A 177 -6.50 -10.82 -7.10
CA ALA A 177 -7.13 -12.02 -6.57
C ALA A 177 -8.66 -11.89 -6.42
N ALA A 178 -9.18 -10.71 -6.09
CA ALA A 178 -10.62 -10.48 -6.00
C ALA A 178 -11.37 -10.59 -7.34
N VAL A 179 -10.67 -10.57 -8.47
CA VAL A 179 -11.27 -10.59 -9.81
C VAL A 179 -12.06 -11.86 -10.06
N SER A 180 -11.48 -13.03 -9.75
CA SER A 180 -12.15 -14.33 -9.92
C SER A 180 -13.43 -14.40 -9.08
N THR A 181 -13.38 -13.98 -7.82
CA THR A 181 -14.55 -13.92 -6.92
C THR A 181 -15.66 -13.03 -7.48
N VAL A 182 -15.29 -11.84 -8.04
CA VAL A 182 -16.28 -10.92 -8.63
C VAL A 182 -16.93 -11.54 -9.88
N LEU A 183 -16.18 -12.27 -10.69
CA LEU A 183 -16.72 -12.92 -11.89
C LEU A 183 -17.60 -14.14 -11.56
N GLU A 184 -17.21 -14.94 -10.56
CA GLU A 184 -17.93 -16.12 -10.12
C GLU A 184 -19.25 -15.74 -9.44
N SER A 185 -19.20 -14.84 -8.45
CA SER A 185 -20.35 -14.46 -7.63
C SER A 185 -21.23 -13.38 -8.25
N GLY A 186 -20.68 -12.66 -9.22
CA GLY A 186 -21.31 -11.51 -9.87
C GLY A 186 -21.11 -10.18 -9.10
N ALA A 187 -21.17 -9.08 -9.85
CA ALA A 187 -20.94 -7.75 -9.33
C ALA A 187 -21.89 -7.37 -8.18
N ALA A 188 -23.18 -7.76 -8.26
CA ALA A 188 -24.17 -7.45 -7.22
C ALA A 188 -23.88 -8.15 -5.89
N ALA A 189 -23.37 -9.38 -5.93
CA ALA A 189 -22.96 -10.10 -4.71
C ALA A 189 -21.78 -9.39 -4.04
N TYR A 190 -20.77 -8.99 -4.80
CA TYR A 190 -19.62 -8.23 -4.27
C TYR A 190 -20.05 -6.87 -3.71
N GLU A 191 -20.93 -6.15 -4.40
CA GLU A 191 -21.46 -4.84 -3.99
C GLU A 191 -22.34 -4.92 -2.72
N SER A 192 -22.90 -6.10 -2.39
CA SER A 192 -23.70 -6.31 -1.19
C SER A 192 -22.91 -6.21 0.11
N PHE A 193 -21.59 -6.40 0.05
CA PHE A 193 -20.68 -6.20 1.18
C PHE A 193 -20.14 -4.78 1.23
N GLY A 194 -19.93 -4.26 2.44
CA GLY A 194 -19.34 -2.94 2.66
C GLY A 194 -20.36 -1.80 2.69
N MET A 195 -19.85 -0.57 2.62
CA MET A 195 -20.66 0.64 2.72
C MET A 195 -20.19 1.72 1.74
N GLY A 196 -21.07 2.67 1.40
CA GLY A 196 -20.71 3.81 0.55
C GLY A 196 -20.04 3.38 -0.77
N ARG A 197 -18.86 3.91 -1.05
CA ARG A 197 -18.00 3.47 -2.17
C ARG A 197 -17.06 2.33 -1.79
N SER A 198 -16.83 2.10 -0.51
CA SER A 198 -15.97 1.00 -0.01
C SER A 198 -16.74 -0.31 -0.04
N ARG A 199 -16.63 -1.05 -1.16
CA ARG A 199 -17.36 -2.29 -1.40
C ARG A 199 -16.49 -3.52 -1.26
N GLY A 200 -17.15 -4.66 -0.94
CA GLY A 200 -16.48 -5.93 -0.69
C GLY A 200 -15.91 -6.02 0.73
N THR A 201 -14.85 -6.79 0.87
CA THR A 201 -14.16 -7.05 2.12
C THR A 201 -12.74 -6.48 2.11
N LEU A 202 -12.15 -6.38 3.30
CA LEU A 202 -10.75 -6.02 3.49
C LEU A 202 -10.09 -7.04 4.41
N ALA A 203 -8.91 -7.51 4.04
CA ALA A 203 -8.04 -8.26 4.93
C ALA A 203 -7.39 -7.28 5.93
N ILE A 204 -7.83 -7.33 7.17
CA ILE A 204 -7.34 -6.50 8.27
C ILE A 204 -6.24 -7.25 8.99
N GLN A 205 -5.11 -6.60 9.16
CA GLN A 205 -3.92 -7.18 9.77
C GLN A 205 -3.63 -6.44 11.07
N LEU A 206 -3.92 -7.09 12.19
CA LEU A 206 -3.86 -6.50 13.53
C LEU A 206 -2.53 -6.85 14.20
N ALA A 207 -1.76 -5.83 14.55
CA ALA A 207 -0.42 -5.93 15.10
C ALA A 207 -0.18 -4.91 16.24
N GLY A 208 1.02 -4.90 16.79
CA GLY A 208 1.43 -4.02 17.88
C GLY A 208 1.10 -4.62 19.25
N ASN A 209 0.75 -3.77 20.23
CA ASN A 209 0.42 -4.22 21.58
C ASN A 209 -1.03 -4.68 21.68
N ILE A 210 -1.32 -5.85 21.13
CA ILE A 210 -2.67 -6.43 21.07
C ILE A 210 -2.63 -7.90 21.51
N LYS A 211 -3.65 -8.39 22.23
CA LYS A 211 -3.70 -9.77 22.72
C LYS A 211 -3.87 -10.78 21.59
N ARG A 212 -4.74 -10.49 20.64
CA ARG A 212 -4.98 -11.34 19.47
C ARG A 212 -4.61 -10.57 18.20
N GLY A 213 -3.34 -10.65 17.84
CA GLY A 213 -2.84 -10.19 16.56
C GLY A 213 -3.06 -11.25 15.48
N GLY A 214 -3.06 -10.83 14.24
CA GLY A 214 -3.21 -11.72 13.08
C GLY A 214 -4.02 -11.09 11.95
N LEU A 215 -4.56 -11.91 11.07
CA LEU A 215 -5.35 -11.49 9.94
C LEU A 215 -6.81 -11.92 10.11
N ILE A 216 -7.72 -10.97 9.86
CA ILE A 216 -9.17 -11.19 9.78
C ILE A 216 -9.69 -10.54 8.51
N GLU A 217 -10.63 -11.18 7.83
CA GLU A 217 -11.31 -10.59 6.67
C GLU A 217 -12.71 -10.13 7.08
N LEU A 218 -12.99 -8.84 6.90
CA LEU A 218 -14.26 -8.23 7.27
C LEU A 218 -14.78 -7.34 6.15
N ALA A 219 -16.10 -7.21 6.06
CA ALA A 219 -16.73 -6.21 5.19
C ALA A 219 -16.35 -4.78 5.66
N PHE A 220 -16.24 -3.85 4.74
CA PHE A 220 -16.08 -2.45 5.10
C PHE A 220 -17.27 -1.96 5.95
N GLY A 221 -17.00 -1.04 6.88
CA GLY A 221 -17.98 -0.49 7.80
C GLY A 221 -17.79 -0.90 9.26
N VAL A 222 -16.98 -1.94 9.55
CA VAL A 222 -16.56 -2.25 10.92
C VAL A 222 -15.77 -1.10 11.52
N THR A 223 -15.91 -0.82 12.81
CA THR A 223 -15.18 0.26 13.49
C THR A 223 -13.83 -0.22 14.03
N LEU A 224 -12.89 0.72 14.23
CA LEU A 224 -11.63 0.41 14.90
C LEU A 224 -11.83 -0.10 16.32
N ARG A 225 -12.85 0.40 17.02
CA ARG A 225 -13.21 -0.06 18.36
C ARG A 225 -13.55 -1.54 18.35
N GLU A 226 -14.47 -1.96 17.48
CA GLU A 226 -14.84 -3.39 17.33
C GLU A 226 -13.62 -4.25 16.98
N ILE A 227 -12.75 -3.77 16.08
CA ILE A 227 -11.55 -4.51 15.68
C ILE A 227 -10.61 -4.71 16.88
N VAL A 228 -10.35 -3.68 17.66
CA VAL A 228 -9.39 -3.73 18.77
C VAL A 228 -9.98 -4.42 20.02
N GLU A 229 -11.24 -4.15 20.33
CA GLU A 229 -11.87 -4.65 21.56
C GLU A 229 -12.44 -6.06 21.38
N ASP A 230 -13.21 -6.30 20.31
CA ASP A 230 -13.92 -7.58 20.12
C ASP A 230 -13.00 -8.64 19.48
N TYR A 231 -12.33 -8.29 18.37
CA TYR A 231 -11.43 -9.22 17.69
C TYR A 231 -10.06 -9.30 18.36
N GLY A 232 -9.45 -8.15 18.65
CA GLY A 232 -8.11 -8.03 19.24
C GLY A 232 -8.07 -8.28 20.74
N GLN A 233 -9.18 -8.14 21.44
CA GLN A 233 -9.34 -8.32 22.90
C GLN A 233 -8.45 -7.40 23.77
N GLY A 234 -8.19 -6.21 23.28
CA GLY A 234 -7.38 -5.19 23.97
C GLY A 234 -5.89 -5.50 23.99
N THR A 235 -5.15 -4.73 24.80
CA THR A 235 -3.70 -4.77 24.81
C THR A 235 -3.14 -6.03 25.46
N HIS A 236 -1.99 -6.50 24.97
CA HIS A 236 -1.25 -7.62 25.57
C HIS A 236 -0.66 -7.23 26.95
N SER A 237 -0.22 -5.99 27.12
CA SER A 237 0.31 -5.45 28.37
C SER A 237 -0.73 -5.31 29.48
N GLY A 238 -2.02 -5.27 29.16
CA GLY A 238 -3.10 -4.92 30.09
C GLY A 238 -3.23 -3.42 30.37
N LEU A 239 -2.35 -2.59 29.81
CA LEU A 239 -2.46 -1.12 29.87
C LEU A 239 -3.53 -0.64 28.86
N PRO A 240 -4.18 0.51 29.12
CA PRO A 240 -5.13 1.07 28.17
C PRO A 240 -4.52 1.30 26.78
N VAL A 241 -5.30 1.11 25.72
CA VAL A 241 -4.92 1.54 24.37
C VAL A 241 -4.79 3.06 24.36
N ARG A 242 -3.71 3.57 23.81
CA ARG A 242 -3.45 5.01 23.66
C ARG A 242 -3.73 5.52 22.27
N ALA A 243 -3.26 4.79 21.26
CA ALA A 243 -3.37 5.17 19.87
C ALA A 243 -3.50 3.92 18.99
N ILE A 244 -4.15 4.08 17.86
CA ILE A 244 -4.21 3.09 16.79
C ILE A 244 -3.64 3.73 15.53
N GLN A 245 -2.58 3.14 14.95
CA GLN A 245 -2.07 3.56 13.64
C GLN A 245 -2.74 2.74 12.54
N VAL A 246 -3.27 3.41 11.53
CA VAL A 246 -3.93 2.77 10.38
C VAL A 246 -3.33 3.33 9.09
N GLY A 247 -3.03 2.45 8.14
CA GLY A 247 -2.46 2.85 6.84
C GLY A 247 -0.95 2.66 6.73
N GLY A 248 -0.39 1.75 7.51
CA GLY A 248 1.04 1.45 7.50
C GLY A 248 1.91 2.53 8.14
N PRO A 249 3.22 2.57 7.86
CA PRO A 249 4.16 3.50 8.50
C PRO A 249 3.90 4.97 8.19
N LEU A 250 3.12 5.25 7.12
CA LEU A 250 2.73 6.60 6.71
C LEU A 250 1.30 6.95 7.18
N GLY A 251 0.65 6.08 7.92
CA GLY A 251 -0.70 6.24 8.44
C GLY A 251 -0.76 7.12 9.69
N ALA A 252 -1.93 7.74 9.92
CA ALA A 252 -2.16 8.57 11.09
C ALA A 252 -2.33 7.77 12.38
N PHE A 253 -1.94 8.37 13.52
CA PHE A 253 -2.27 7.88 14.85
C PHE A 253 -3.62 8.42 15.30
N LEU A 254 -4.56 7.52 15.59
CA LEU A 254 -5.94 7.85 15.93
C LEU A 254 -6.16 7.72 17.43
N PRO A 255 -6.62 8.79 18.11
CA PRO A 255 -7.00 8.77 19.53
C PRO A 255 -8.35 8.07 19.72
N GLU A 256 -8.68 7.73 20.96
CA GLU A 256 -9.93 7.03 21.31
C GLU A 256 -11.20 7.70 20.74
N SER A 257 -11.23 9.03 20.69
CA SER A 257 -12.36 9.78 20.14
C SER A 257 -12.66 9.53 18.65
N GLN A 258 -11.75 8.86 17.95
CA GLN A 258 -11.88 8.54 16.52
C GLN A 258 -12.08 7.04 16.24
N TRP A 259 -12.11 6.16 17.28
CA TRP A 259 -12.20 4.70 17.06
C TRP A 259 -13.56 4.21 16.60
N ASP A 260 -14.61 5.01 16.77
CA ASP A 260 -15.95 4.69 16.26
C ASP A 260 -16.14 5.05 14.77
N THR A 261 -15.06 5.54 14.12
CA THR A 261 -15.04 5.77 12.67
C THR A 261 -15.11 4.43 11.95
N PRO A 262 -16.11 4.21 11.07
CA PRO A 262 -16.19 2.97 10.30
C PRO A 262 -15.02 2.87 9.31
N LEU A 263 -14.51 1.66 9.11
CA LEU A 263 -13.53 1.38 8.06
C LEU A 263 -14.18 1.63 6.70
N ASP A 264 -14.03 2.86 6.22
CA ASP A 264 -14.51 3.37 4.96
C ASP A 264 -13.55 4.46 4.48
N TYR A 265 -13.14 4.42 3.21
CA TYR A 265 -12.12 5.33 2.66
C TYR A 265 -12.52 6.79 2.82
N GLU A 266 -13.80 7.12 2.62
CA GLU A 266 -14.30 8.48 2.73
C GLU A 266 -14.44 8.94 4.19
N ALA A 267 -14.84 8.05 5.10
CA ALA A 267 -14.91 8.34 6.52
C ALA A 267 -13.52 8.60 7.10
N PHE A 268 -12.53 7.78 6.75
CA PHE A 268 -11.14 7.98 7.16
C PHE A 268 -10.54 9.27 6.61
N ALA A 269 -10.79 9.59 5.32
CA ALA A 269 -10.33 10.84 4.73
C ALA A 269 -10.87 12.08 5.46
N LYS A 270 -12.12 12.04 5.94
CA LYS A 270 -12.74 13.15 6.70
C LYS A 270 -12.04 13.44 8.03
N ILE A 271 -11.44 12.44 8.66
CA ILE A 271 -10.67 12.60 9.91
C ILE A 271 -9.17 12.77 9.67
N GLY A 272 -8.74 12.98 8.42
CA GLY A 272 -7.33 13.14 8.06
C GLY A 272 -6.52 11.86 8.14
N ALA A 273 -7.16 10.71 8.00
CA ALA A 273 -6.53 9.40 8.04
C ALA A 273 -6.69 8.63 6.71
N MET A 274 -6.09 7.46 6.61
CA MET A 274 -6.20 6.55 5.48
C MET A 274 -6.24 5.10 5.97
N ILE A 275 -6.95 4.23 5.26
CA ILE A 275 -7.00 2.80 5.60
C ILE A 275 -5.71 2.07 5.17
N GLY A 276 -5.12 2.49 4.05
CA GLY A 276 -3.95 1.83 3.50
C GLY A 276 -4.24 0.40 3.05
N HIS A 277 -3.30 -0.50 3.30
CA HIS A 277 -3.39 -1.93 2.97
C HIS A 277 -4.04 -2.78 4.10
N GLY A 278 -4.82 -2.15 4.99
CA GLY A 278 -5.50 -2.85 6.09
C GLY A 278 -4.60 -3.19 7.28
N GLY A 279 -3.39 -2.64 7.34
CA GLY A 279 -2.50 -2.76 8.50
C GLY A 279 -2.96 -1.86 9.63
N ILE A 280 -3.17 -2.44 10.82
CA ILE A 280 -3.58 -1.75 12.05
C ILE A 280 -2.57 -2.08 13.15
N VAL A 281 -1.93 -1.05 13.69
CA VAL A 281 -0.94 -1.20 14.77
C VAL A 281 -1.44 -0.51 16.03
N VAL A 282 -1.54 -1.26 17.13
CA VAL A 282 -2.06 -0.78 18.41
C VAL A 282 -0.91 -0.40 19.34
N PHE A 283 -1.03 0.77 19.94
CA PHE A 283 -0.11 1.31 20.96
C PHE A 283 -0.84 1.45 22.29
N ASP A 284 -0.21 1.02 23.37
CA ASP A 284 -0.74 1.23 24.71
C ASP A 284 -0.26 2.54 25.35
N SER A 285 -0.70 2.80 26.58
CA SER A 285 -0.40 4.05 27.30
C SER A 285 1.08 4.27 27.65
N SER A 286 1.95 3.27 27.45
CA SER A 286 3.40 3.43 27.63
C SER A 286 4.12 4.00 26.40
N ALA A 287 3.45 4.07 25.25
CA ALA A 287 4.05 4.54 24.01
C ALA A 287 4.30 6.05 24.02
N ASP A 288 5.49 6.48 23.63
CA ASP A 288 5.87 7.88 23.38
C ASP A 288 5.54 8.24 21.92
N MET A 289 4.50 9.04 21.71
CA MET A 289 4.03 9.38 20.38
C MET A 289 4.95 10.37 19.65
N ALA A 290 5.75 11.16 20.37
CA ALA A 290 6.80 11.98 19.76
C ALA A 290 7.96 11.10 19.23
N ALA A 291 8.25 9.98 19.90
CA ALA A 291 9.20 9.00 19.39
C ALA A 291 8.65 8.30 18.12
N GLN A 292 7.35 8.00 18.08
CA GLN A 292 6.72 7.42 16.89
C GLN A 292 6.73 8.40 15.71
N ALA A 293 6.44 9.68 15.93
CA ALA A 293 6.55 10.72 14.91
C ALA A 293 7.98 10.85 14.36
N ARG A 294 8.98 10.77 15.24
CA ARG A 294 10.40 10.75 14.84
C ARG A 294 10.73 9.54 13.99
N PHE A 295 10.26 8.37 14.40
CA PHE A 295 10.44 7.12 13.64
C PHE A 295 9.85 7.22 12.22
N ALA A 296 8.69 7.83 12.05
CA ALA A 296 8.09 8.03 10.73
C ALA A 296 8.99 8.88 9.81
N MET A 297 9.59 9.96 10.33
CA MET A 297 10.57 10.74 9.58
C MET A 297 11.83 9.94 9.24
N GLU A 298 12.36 9.18 10.20
CA GLU A 298 13.56 8.33 10.04
C GLU A 298 13.31 7.22 9.01
N PHE A 299 12.14 6.59 9.04
CA PHE A 299 11.70 5.64 8.02
C PHE A 299 11.71 6.27 6.62
N CYS A 300 11.17 7.48 6.48
CA CYS A 300 11.22 8.22 5.21
C CYS A 300 12.66 8.54 4.78
N VAL A 301 13.55 8.87 5.71
CA VAL A 301 14.98 9.09 5.40
C VAL A 301 15.61 7.84 4.80
N ALA A 302 15.32 6.66 5.38
CA ALA A 302 15.90 5.40 4.93
C ALA A 302 15.33 4.94 3.57
N GLU A 303 14.03 5.11 3.37
CA GLU A 303 13.29 4.50 2.25
C GLU A 303 13.02 5.45 1.07
N SER A 304 13.30 6.75 1.20
CA SER A 304 13.13 7.72 0.12
C SER A 304 14.01 7.39 -1.08
N CYS A 305 13.44 7.44 -2.30
CA CYS A 305 14.24 7.31 -3.53
C CYS A 305 15.23 8.48 -3.72
N GLY A 306 15.07 9.57 -2.96
CA GLY A 306 15.95 10.74 -2.98
C GLY A 306 15.76 11.70 -4.16
N LYS A 307 14.71 11.52 -4.98
CA LYS A 307 14.50 12.33 -6.20
C LYS A 307 14.06 13.75 -5.90
N CYS A 308 13.00 13.93 -5.10
CA CYS A 308 12.46 15.26 -4.81
C CYS A 308 12.97 15.84 -3.49
N THR A 309 13.29 17.13 -3.48
CA THR A 309 13.84 17.84 -2.32
C THR A 309 12.92 17.83 -1.10
N PRO A 310 11.59 18.05 -1.22
CA PRO A 310 10.70 18.03 -0.06
C PRO A 310 10.78 16.73 0.74
N CYS A 311 10.74 15.58 0.07
CA CYS A 311 10.88 14.28 0.71
C CYS A 311 12.30 14.07 1.26
N ARG A 312 13.31 14.16 0.39
CA ARG A 312 14.72 13.85 0.71
C ARG A 312 15.25 14.69 1.86
N ILE A 313 15.06 16.00 1.82
CA ILE A 313 15.60 16.94 2.80
C ILE A 313 14.61 17.17 3.95
N GLY A 314 13.31 17.24 3.65
CA GLY A 314 12.26 17.46 4.65
C GLY A 314 12.23 16.38 5.72
N ALA A 315 12.36 15.10 5.35
CA ALA A 315 12.39 14.00 6.31
C ALA A 315 13.59 14.11 7.28
N VAL A 316 14.80 14.42 6.77
CA VAL A 316 15.99 14.61 7.61
C VAL A 316 15.80 15.79 8.56
N ARG A 317 15.36 16.95 8.03
CA ARG A 317 15.12 18.14 8.85
C ARG A 317 13.98 17.93 9.83
N GLY A 318 12.94 17.19 9.46
CA GLY A 318 11.83 16.82 10.33
C GLY A 318 12.30 15.99 11.53
N ALA A 319 13.09 14.93 11.31
CA ALA A 319 13.67 14.12 12.38
C ALA A 319 14.53 14.96 13.34
N GLU A 320 15.46 15.78 12.81
CA GLU A 320 16.29 16.68 13.60
C GLU A 320 15.47 17.71 14.39
N THR A 321 14.37 18.19 13.83
CA THR A 321 13.50 19.17 14.49
C THR A 321 12.72 18.53 15.64
N ILE A 322 12.23 17.30 15.45
CA ILE A 322 11.60 16.52 16.53
C ILE A 322 12.62 16.25 17.66
N ASP A 323 13.87 15.92 17.34
CA ASP A 323 14.94 15.73 18.33
C ASP A 323 15.20 17.00 19.16
N LYS A 324 15.14 18.18 18.54
CA LYS A 324 15.24 19.46 19.26
C LYS A 324 14.05 19.70 20.19
N ILE A 325 12.82 19.39 19.74
CA ILE A 325 11.62 19.52 20.55
C ILE A 325 11.72 18.60 21.77
N ARG A 326 12.02 17.31 21.56
CA ARG A 326 12.18 16.32 22.63
C ARG A 326 13.30 16.65 23.63
N ALA A 327 14.32 17.37 23.19
CA ALA A 327 15.39 17.90 24.04
C ALA A 327 15.02 19.22 24.74
N GLY A 328 13.78 19.70 24.63
CA GLY A 328 13.32 20.97 25.23
C GLY A 328 13.92 22.22 24.62
N ARG A 329 14.52 22.13 23.40
CA ARG A 329 15.21 23.25 22.75
C ARG A 329 14.24 24.05 21.89
N ASN A 330 13.98 25.32 22.26
CA ASN A 330 13.11 26.24 21.51
C ASN A 330 11.81 25.57 21.03
N VAL A 331 11.12 24.85 21.91
CA VAL A 331 10.00 23.96 21.60
C VAL A 331 8.97 24.63 20.70
N LYS A 332 8.50 25.84 21.05
CA LYS A 332 7.49 26.55 20.26
C LYS A 332 7.96 26.79 18.80
N ALA A 333 9.12 27.39 18.61
CA ALA A 333 9.64 27.69 17.26
C ALA A 333 9.93 26.44 16.44
N ASN A 334 10.44 25.37 17.09
CA ASN A 334 10.68 24.10 16.38
C ASN A 334 9.36 23.38 16.05
N THR A 335 8.30 23.52 16.86
CA THR A 335 6.99 22.98 16.56
C THR A 335 6.36 23.67 15.33
N GLU A 336 6.49 25.00 15.24
CA GLU A 336 6.06 25.78 14.07
C GLU A 336 6.86 25.36 12.83
N LEU A 337 8.19 25.26 12.92
CA LEU A 337 9.05 24.79 11.84
C LEU A 337 8.70 23.37 11.39
N LEU A 338 8.38 22.45 12.32
CA LEU A 338 7.99 21.09 11.99
C LEU A 338 6.70 21.06 11.17
N ARG A 339 5.71 21.92 11.49
CA ARG A 339 4.47 22.06 10.71
C ARG A 339 4.76 22.59 9.30
N ASP A 340 5.61 23.60 9.16
CA ASP A 340 6.02 24.14 7.86
C ASP A 340 6.73 23.09 7.00
N LEU A 341 7.63 22.31 7.59
CA LEU A 341 8.29 21.19 6.91
C LEU A 341 7.29 20.13 6.45
N CYS A 342 6.33 19.77 7.28
CA CYS A 342 5.27 18.84 6.94
C CYS A 342 4.41 19.37 5.79
N ASP A 343 4.05 20.65 5.79
CA ASP A 343 3.31 21.27 4.68
C ASP A 343 4.10 21.21 3.37
N VAL A 344 5.37 21.62 3.38
CA VAL A 344 6.25 21.53 2.22
C VAL A 344 6.37 20.09 1.70
N MET A 345 6.47 19.10 2.59
CA MET A 345 6.52 17.68 2.19
C MET A 345 5.20 17.24 1.55
N THR A 346 4.07 17.61 2.14
CA THR A 346 2.73 17.26 1.62
C THR A 346 2.49 17.87 0.24
N GLN A 347 2.77 19.15 0.06
CA GLN A 347 2.47 19.88 -1.16
C GLN A 347 3.50 19.66 -2.29
N GLY A 348 4.76 19.43 -1.94
CA GLY A 348 5.86 19.44 -2.89
C GLY A 348 6.45 18.07 -3.24
N SER A 349 6.06 16.98 -2.57
CA SER A 349 6.60 15.66 -2.87
C SER A 349 5.98 15.06 -4.13
N LEU A 350 6.80 14.32 -4.91
CA LEU A 350 6.35 13.70 -6.16
C LEU A 350 5.46 12.47 -5.98
N CYS A 351 5.49 11.84 -4.81
CA CYS A 351 4.72 10.62 -4.51
C CYS A 351 4.26 10.56 -3.07
N ALA A 352 3.44 9.55 -2.77
CA ALA A 352 2.89 9.30 -1.44
C ALA A 352 3.97 9.12 -0.36
N MET A 353 5.15 8.58 -0.67
CA MET A 353 6.23 8.41 0.32
C MET A 353 6.53 9.71 1.07
N GLY A 354 6.85 10.78 0.38
CA GLY A 354 7.09 12.08 1.01
C GLY A 354 5.81 12.84 1.37
N GLY A 355 4.75 12.69 0.56
CA GLY A 355 3.49 13.43 0.76
C GLY A 355 2.67 12.95 1.96
N LEU A 356 2.79 11.67 2.36
CA LEU A 356 2.05 11.10 3.48
C LEU A 356 2.89 10.91 4.75
N THR A 357 4.23 10.99 4.69
CA THR A 357 5.09 10.99 5.89
C THR A 357 4.65 12.01 6.95
N PRO A 358 4.12 13.20 6.61
CA PRO A 358 3.54 14.14 7.56
C PRO A 358 2.34 13.61 8.37
N ASN A 359 1.57 12.62 7.88
CA ASN A 359 0.38 12.15 8.58
C ASN A 359 0.66 11.61 9.99
N PRO A 360 1.57 10.64 10.20
CA PRO A 360 1.90 10.18 11.54
C PRO A 360 2.51 11.28 12.40
N VAL A 361 3.26 12.21 11.82
CA VAL A 361 3.89 13.32 12.55
C VAL A 361 2.86 14.32 13.04
N LEU A 362 1.98 14.79 12.15
CA LEU A 362 0.97 15.78 12.48
C LEU A 362 -0.12 15.20 13.38
N SER A 363 -0.52 13.94 13.17
CA SER A 363 -1.48 13.28 14.07
C SER A 363 -0.90 13.10 15.48
N ALA A 364 0.36 12.67 15.61
CA ALA A 364 1.02 12.60 16.92
C ALA A 364 1.09 13.98 17.59
N LEU A 365 1.53 15.00 16.86
CA LEU A 365 1.66 16.37 17.39
C LEU A 365 0.32 16.99 17.80
N ASN A 366 -0.76 16.68 17.10
CA ASN A 366 -2.08 17.26 17.33
C ASN A 366 -2.88 16.51 18.41
N GLN A 367 -2.77 15.18 18.47
CA GLN A 367 -3.56 14.33 19.34
C GLN A 367 -2.85 13.98 20.65
N PHE A 368 -1.52 14.08 20.69
CA PHE A 368 -0.69 13.72 21.84
C PHE A 368 0.36 14.81 22.10
N PRO A 369 -0.05 16.10 22.23
CA PRO A 369 0.88 17.23 22.37
C PRO A 369 1.73 17.18 23.64
N GLU A 370 1.30 16.45 24.68
CA GLU A 370 2.03 16.28 25.92
C GLU A 370 3.39 15.61 25.72
N ASP A 371 3.53 14.70 24.77
CA ASP A 371 4.80 14.01 24.49
C ASP A 371 5.83 14.94 23.78
N PHE A 372 5.36 16.06 23.23
CA PHE A 372 6.21 17.08 22.62
C PHE A 372 6.52 18.25 23.58
N ALA A 373 5.82 18.33 24.71
CA ALA A 373 5.96 19.43 25.67
C ALA A 373 7.00 19.12 26.76
N SER A 374 7.24 17.84 27.07
CA SER A 374 8.12 17.43 28.16
C SER A 374 9.49 16.98 27.62
N PRO A 375 10.61 17.52 28.16
CA PRO A 375 11.93 16.97 27.82
C PRO A 375 12.02 15.51 28.26
N VAL A 376 12.49 14.64 27.39
CA VAL A 376 12.80 13.25 27.75
C VAL A 376 13.91 13.27 28.80
N ILE A 377 13.57 12.94 30.04
CA ILE A 377 14.58 12.69 31.08
C ILE A 377 15.24 11.37 30.66
N ALA A 378 16.47 11.43 30.17
CA ALA A 378 17.27 10.25 29.95
C ALA A 378 17.45 9.53 31.30
N THR A 379 16.68 8.46 31.50
CA THR A 379 16.99 7.49 32.56
C THR A 379 18.25 6.78 32.11
N GLY A 380 19.37 7.09 32.78
CA GLY A 380 20.69 6.52 32.56
C GLY A 380 20.77 5.01 32.82
#